data_b6f63eec43d2592b1cc43a05823d4697
#
_entry.id   b6f63eec43d2592b1cc43a05823d4697
#
_cell.length_a   1.000
_cell.length_b   1.000
_cell.length_c   1.000
_cell.angle_alpha   90.00
_cell.angle_beta   90.00
_cell.angle_gamma   90.00
#
_symmetry.space_group_name_H-M   'P 1'
#
loop_
_entity.id
_entity.type
_entity.pdbx_description
1 polymer ?
#
loop_
_entity_poly.entity_id
_entity_poly.type
_entity_poly.pdbx_seq_one_letter_code
_entity_poly.pdbx_strand_id
1 'polypeptide(L)'
;MSAMMSTKANYASKCRRFLALSLIASRVGFTSFPAVAGETLTRVQSRRLLNCGVSEGRVGFSYQDAKGRWLGLDADFCRAVATAVIGDAERVKFIPLLTAARFVALRSNEIDVLSRNTTWTIGREAGLGVHFVGTLFYDGQGFMVPGKSRAKKVADLKGAKICVTERTTSEENLADYFGSSGWRYQAELSKTMEESSRKFMAGECAAFTADRSNLAAIRLSVPDGARDYVILPEQISKEPLGPAIKRGDEEWLVLLKWIYFATIAAEELGVTSKNLRSKTQTKTDLRLAKFVDDSGAFAKQLGVNPGWVRRIIESVGNYGEMFERNLG
;
A
#
# COMPACT_ATOMS: atom_id res chain seq x y z
N MET A 1 87.09 -4.31 -34.68
CA MET A 1 87.93 -3.27 -34.11
C MET A 1 87.11 -2.01 -33.94
N SER A 2 87.05 -1.57 -32.71
CA SER A 2 86.92 -0.17 -32.21
C SER A 2 85.71 0.62 -32.71
N ALA A 3 84.92 1.30 -31.90
CA ALA A 3 85.07 1.74 -30.53
C ALA A 3 83.67 2.04 -29.90
N MET A 4 83.56 1.62 -28.71
CA MET A 4 82.61 2.16 -27.74
C MET A 4 82.98 3.57 -27.35
N MET A 5 82.07 4.54 -27.29
CA MET A 5 82.09 5.65 -26.31
C MET A 5 80.71 6.35 -26.28
N SER A 6 79.98 6.15 -25.20
CA SER A 6 79.65 7.12 -24.17
C SER A 6 78.75 8.29 -24.55
N THR A 7 77.50 8.19 -24.19
CA THR A 7 76.72 9.36 -23.76
C THR A 7 75.80 8.98 -22.61
N LYS A 8 76.37 8.97 -21.39
CA LYS A 8 75.64 9.18 -20.14
C LYS A 8 75.76 10.65 -19.78
N ALA A 9 74.72 11.43 -19.93
CA ALA A 9 74.41 12.64 -19.18
C ALA A 9 73.23 13.37 -19.86
N ASN A 10 72.18 13.50 -19.10
CA ASN A 10 71.09 14.49 -19.19
C ASN A 10 69.66 13.88 -19.03
N TYR A 11 69.50 13.11 -17.96
CA TYR A 11 68.14 12.74 -17.51
C TYR A 11 67.79 13.22 -16.09
N ALA A 12 68.60 14.07 -15.49
CA ALA A 12 68.41 14.45 -14.10
C ALA A 12 67.77 15.85 -13.88
N SER A 13 67.35 16.56 -14.92
CA SER A 13 66.81 17.93 -14.71
C SER A 13 65.38 18.18 -15.12
N LYS A 14 64.63 17.15 -15.59
CA LYS A 14 63.22 17.29 -15.98
C LYS A 14 62.24 16.70 -14.97
N CYS A 15 62.65 16.05 -13.88
CA CYS A 15 61.79 15.44 -12.87
C CYS A 15 61.43 16.33 -11.66
N ARG A 16 61.91 17.57 -11.62
CA ARG A 16 61.67 18.47 -10.48
C ARG A 16 60.56 19.50 -10.66
N ARG A 17 59.86 19.53 -11.80
CA ARG A 17 58.75 20.49 -12.05
C ARG A 17 57.37 19.90 -12.13
N PHE A 18 57.19 18.60 -11.90
CA PHE A 18 55.89 17.93 -11.93
C PHE A 18 55.35 17.52 -10.54
N LEU A 19 56.02 17.85 -9.46
CA LEU A 19 55.61 17.49 -8.09
C LEU A 19 54.97 18.62 -7.29
N ALA A 20 54.62 19.76 -7.90
CA ALA A 20 54.02 20.87 -7.21
C ALA A 20 52.56 21.21 -7.61
N LEU A 21 51.88 20.34 -8.41
CA LEU A 21 50.52 20.60 -8.88
C LEU A 21 49.51 19.51 -8.50
N SER A 22 49.79 18.65 -7.53
CA SER A 22 48.91 17.55 -7.16
C SER A 22 48.41 17.61 -5.70
N LEU A 23 48.23 18.76 -5.12
CA LEU A 23 47.71 18.93 -3.75
C LEU A 23 46.55 19.94 -3.65
N ILE A 24 45.87 20.22 -4.77
CA ILE A 24 44.54 20.86 -4.77
C ILE A 24 43.54 19.83 -5.28
N ALA A 25 43.47 18.68 -4.62
CA ALA A 25 42.42 17.69 -4.83
C ALA A 25 41.45 17.77 -3.66
N SER A 26 40.33 18.42 -3.94
CA SER A 26 39.02 17.96 -3.55
C SER A 26 38.73 17.90 -2.05
N ARG A 27 38.55 19.04 -1.42
CA ARG A 27 37.45 19.16 -0.48
C ARG A 27 36.16 19.35 -1.31
N VAL A 28 35.72 18.34 -2.03
CA VAL A 28 34.31 18.21 -2.39
C VAL A 28 33.61 17.97 -1.05
N GLY A 29 33.25 19.05 -0.38
CA GLY A 29 32.34 18.98 0.73
C GLY A 29 31.10 18.27 0.18
N PHE A 30 30.77 17.09 0.71
CA PHE A 30 29.43 16.57 0.65
C PHE A 30 28.54 17.61 1.31
N THR A 31 28.04 18.55 0.54
CA THR A 31 26.92 19.36 0.95
C THR A 31 25.78 18.38 1.09
N SER A 32 25.51 17.93 2.32
CA SER A 32 24.26 17.32 2.67
C SER A 32 23.18 18.31 2.26
N PHE A 33 22.54 18.08 1.13
CA PHE A 33 21.30 18.79 0.82
C PHE A 33 20.37 18.55 2.00
N PRO A 34 19.83 19.60 2.65
CA PRO A 34 18.79 19.39 3.62
C PRO A 34 17.68 18.61 2.90
N ALA A 35 17.25 17.47 3.46
CA ALA A 35 16.06 16.81 3.01
C ALA A 35 14.92 17.83 3.14
N VAL A 36 14.48 18.38 2.01
CA VAL A 36 13.31 19.25 1.97
C VAL A 36 12.14 18.31 2.20
N ALA A 37 11.42 18.48 3.29
CA ALA A 37 10.22 17.69 3.55
C ALA A 37 9.26 17.85 2.37
N GLY A 38 8.75 16.74 1.83
CA GLY A 38 7.83 16.75 0.71
C GLY A 38 6.60 17.62 0.98
N GLU A 39 5.96 18.08 -0.09
CA GLU A 39 4.80 18.98 0.01
C GLU A 39 3.69 18.39 0.90
N THR A 40 3.39 17.08 0.73
CA THR A 40 2.36 16.41 1.50
C THR A 40 2.73 16.25 2.97
N LEU A 41 3.98 15.88 3.26
CA LEU A 41 4.46 15.77 4.64
C LEU A 41 4.33 17.10 5.38
N THR A 42 4.80 18.19 4.77
CA THR A 42 4.71 19.55 5.34
C THR A 42 3.24 19.94 5.60
N ARG A 43 2.35 19.66 4.66
CA ARG A 43 0.92 19.96 4.75
C ARG A 43 0.25 19.18 5.88
N VAL A 44 0.54 17.88 6.02
CA VAL A 44 -0.01 17.01 7.07
C VAL A 44 0.48 17.45 8.46
N GLN A 45 1.78 17.74 8.60
CA GLN A 45 2.38 18.22 9.86
C GLN A 45 1.81 19.57 10.29
N SER A 46 1.70 20.52 9.37
CA SER A 46 1.17 21.87 9.65
C SER A 46 -0.30 21.81 10.06
N ARG A 47 -1.10 20.99 9.38
CA ARG A 47 -2.52 20.80 9.68
C ARG A 47 -2.75 19.93 10.92
N ARG A 48 -1.77 19.12 11.33
CA ARG A 48 -1.85 18.11 12.40
C ARG A 48 -3.02 17.13 12.18
N LEU A 49 -3.28 16.78 10.95
CA LEU A 49 -4.36 15.89 10.56
C LEU A 49 -4.02 15.22 9.22
N LEU A 50 -4.18 13.91 9.13
CA LEU A 50 -4.05 13.13 7.89
C LEU A 50 -5.42 12.99 7.23
N ASN A 51 -5.55 13.40 5.97
CA ASN A 51 -6.73 13.09 5.15
C ASN A 51 -6.52 11.74 4.46
N CYS A 52 -7.24 10.72 4.90
CA CYS A 52 -7.15 9.37 4.36
C CYS A 52 -8.40 9.05 3.53
N GLY A 53 -8.22 8.79 2.22
CA GLY A 53 -9.29 8.31 1.36
C GLY A 53 -9.54 6.82 1.59
N VAL A 54 -10.77 6.47 1.93
CA VAL A 54 -11.19 5.11 2.28
C VAL A 54 -12.40 4.67 1.45
N SER A 55 -12.79 3.40 1.55
CA SER A 55 -14.03 2.90 0.95
C SER A 55 -15.25 3.33 1.77
N GLU A 56 -16.41 3.23 1.15
CA GLU A 56 -17.70 3.63 1.75
C GLU A 56 -18.26 2.59 2.74
N GLY A 57 -17.54 1.48 2.98
CA GLY A 57 -17.96 0.42 3.92
C GLY A 57 -17.48 -0.96 3.45
N ARG A 58 -16.18 -1.24 3.53
CA ARG A 58 -15.57 -2.54 3.22
C ARG A 58 -15.18 -3.22 4.53
N VAL A 59 -15.99 -4.16 4.98
CA VAL A 59 -15.67 -4.96 6.17
C VAL A 59 -14.30 -5.62 5.97
N GLY A 60 -13.45 -5.54 7.00
CA GLY A 60 -12.07 -5.99 6.97
C GLY A 60 -11.07 -4.96 6.45
N PHE A 61 -11.45 -4.01 5.60
CA PHE A 61 -10.56 -3.00 5.02
C PHE A 61 -10.79 -1.59 5.54
N SER A 62 -11.96 -1.02 5.28
CA SER A 62 -12.36 0.28 5.84
C SER A 62 -13.87 0.35 5.95
N TYR A 63 -14.37 0.40 7.16
CA TYR A 63 -15.81 0.47 7.48
C TYR A 63 -16.02 1.12 8.85
N GLN A 64 -17.23 1.59 9.09
CA GLN A 64 -17.60 2.12 10.40
C GLN A 64 -18.33 1.06 11.23
N ASP A 65 -17.96 0.97 12.51
CA ASP A 65 -18.75 0.19 13.49
C ASP A 65 -20.03 0.94 13.89
N ALA A 66 -20.84 0.31 14.75
CA ALA A 66 -22.09 0.89 15.25
C ALA A 66 -21.90 2.20 16.02
N LYS A 67 -20.66 2.52 16.44
CA LYS A 67 -20.31 3.77 17.14
C LYS A 67 -19.71 4.82 16.20
N GLY A 68 -19.70 4.55 14.88
CA GLY A 68 -19.13 5.44 13.89
C GLY A 68 -17.59 5.44 13.83
N ARG A 69 -16.90 4.50 14.50
CA ARG A 69 -15.44 4.39 14.47
C ARG A 69 -15.00 3.64 13.20
N TRP A 70 -14.03 4.18 12.53
CA TRP A 70 -13.42 3.51 11.36
C TRP A 70 -12.57 2.33 11.80
N LEU A 71 -12.80 1.18 11.22
CA LEU A 71 -12.08 -0.08 11.42
C LEU A 71 -11.61 -0.63 10.08
N GLY A 72 -10.65 -1.57 10.13
CA GLY A 72 -10.16 -2.29 8.95
C GLY A 72 -8.68 -2.06 8.68
N LEU A 73 -8.09 -2.93 7.88
CA LEU A 73 -6.66 -2.94 7.55
C LEU A 73 -6.21 -1.63 6.87
N ASP A 74 -7.02 -1.09 5.97
CA ASP A 74 -6.79 0.20 5.32
C ASP A 74 -6.83 1.37 6.32
N ALA A 75 -7.79 1.34 7.25
CA ALA A 75 -7.91 2.35 8.30
C ALA A 75 -6.74 2.30 9.27
N ASP A 76 -6.28 1.10 9.63
CA ASP A 76 -5.13 0.92 10.52
C ASP A 76 -3.83 1.40 9.86
N PHE A 77 -3.65 1.18 8.55
CA PHE A 77 -2.51 1.76 7.84
C PHE A 77 -2.51 3.30 7.92
N CYS A 78 -3.67 3.95 7.75
CA CYS A 78 -3.75 5.41 7.90
C CYS A 78 -3.46 5.88 9.34
N ARG A 79 -3.85 5.11 10.34
CA ARG A 79 -3.46 5.36 11.75
C ARG A 79 -1.96 5.24 11.95
N ALA A 80 -1.31 4.23 11.32
CA ALA A 80 0.14 4.08 11.37
C ALA A 80 0.85 5.29 10.77
N VAL A 81 0.36 5.81 9.62
CA VAL A 81 0.88 7.04 9.00
C VAL A 81 0.70 8.25 9.92
N ALA A 82 -0.49 8.45 10.47
CA ALA A 82 -0.76 9.56 11.40
C ALA A 82 0.12 9.48 12.65
N THR A 83 0.30 8.29 13.20
CA THR A 83 1.19 8.05 14.34
C THR A 83 2.64 8.41 14.02
N ALA A 84 3.15 8.02 12.87
CA ALA A 84 4.53 8.31 12.47
C ALA A 84 4.76 9.82 12.28
N VAL A 85 3.82 10.49 11.61
CA VAL A 85 3.96 11.88 11.15
C VAL A 85 3.57 12.90 12.21
N ILE A 86 2.53 12.61 12.97
CA ILE A 86 1.89 13.55 13.92
C ILE A 86 2.11 13.12 15.37
N GLY A 87 2.32 11.82 15.61
CA GLY A 87 2.48 11.23 16.94
C GLY A 87 1.17 10.75 17.56
N ASP A 88 0.05 10.72 16.82
CA ASP A 88 -1.28 10.38 17.33
C ASP A 88 -2.08 9.62 16.25
N ALA A 89 -2.50 8.38 16.57
CA ALA A 89 -3.25 7.51 15.66
C ALA A 89 -4.66 8.03 15.35
N GLU A 90 -5.22 8.86 16.21
CA GLU A 90 -6.58 9.39 16.03
C GLU A 90 -6.61 10.69 15.21
N ARG A 91 -5.44 11.20 14.79
CA ARG A 91 -5.31 12.38 13.91
C ARG A 91 -5.51 12.03 12.44
N VAL A 92 -6.56 11.27 12.15
CA VAL A 92 -6.97 10.86 10.80
C VAL A 92 -8.39 11.36 10.53
N LYS A 93 -8.55 12.08 9.42
CA LYS A 93 -9.86 12.33 8.82
C LYS A 93 -10.07 11.29 7.73
N PHE A 94 -10.90 10.31 7.99
CA PHE A 94 -11.31 9.33 6.99
C PHE A 94 -12.34 9.95 6.05
N ILE A 95 -12.06 9.88 4.74
CA ILE A 95 -12.89 10.45 3.68
C ILE A 95 -13.38 9.29 2.81
N PRO A 96 -14.64 8.86 2.96
CA PRO A 96 -15.21 7.82 2.14
C PRO A 96 -15.37 8.32 0.70
N LEU A 97 -14.90 7.52 -0.27
CA LEU A 97 -14.86 7.88 -1.67
C LEU A 97 -15.54 6.82 -2.53
N LEU A 98 -16.36 7.26 -3.47
CA LEU A 98 -16.84 6.44 -4.57
C LEU A 98 -15.68 5.90 -5.40
N THR A 99 -15.86 4.72 -6.00
CA THR A 99 -14.85 4.10 -6.86
C THR A 99 -14.35 5.04 -7.96
N ALA A 100 -15.23 5.78 -8.59
CA ALA A 100 -14.91 6.72 -9.68
C ALA A 100 -14.12 7.94 -9.21
N ALA A 101 -14.31 8.40 -7.95
CA ALA A 101 -13.74 9.64 -7.44
C ALA A 101 -12.35 9.48 -6.83
N ARG A 102 -11.95 8.27 -6.40
CA ARG A 102 -10.77 8.03 -5.55
C ARG A 102 -9.46 8.59 -6.10
N PHE A 103 -9.17 8.41 -7.39
CA PHE A 103 -7.93 8.90 -7.98
C PHE A 103 -7.96 10.40 -8.29
N VAL A 104 -9.15 10.97 -8.52
CA VAL A 104 -9.31 12.41 -8.67
C VAL A 104 -9.04 13.10 -7.34
N ALA A 105 -9.65 12.62 -6.25
CA ALA A 105 -9.44 13.15 -4.90
C ALA A 105 -7.95 13.12 -4.49
N LEU A 106 -7.24 12.05 -4.86
CA LEU A 106 -5.80 11.93 -4.58
C LEU A 106 -4.99 12.97 -5.39
N ARG A 107 -5.24 13.11 -6.68
CA ARG A 107 -4.52 14.07 -7.53
C ARG A 107 -4.82 15.53 -7.21
N SER A 108 -6.02 15.83 -6.73
CA SER A 108 -6.42 17.19 -6.31
C SER A 108 -5.96 17.58 -4.92
N ASN A 109 -5.23 16.70 -4.20
CA ASN A 109 -4.82 16.88 -2.81
C ASN A 109 -5.98 17.00 -1.81
N GLU A 110 -7.17 16.54 -2.15
CA GLU A 110 -8.30 16.39 -1.21
C GLU A 110 -7.96 15.37 -0.12
N ILE A 111 -7.25 14.32 -0.51
CA ILE A 111 -6.67 13.31 0.38
C ILE A 111 -5.15 13.27 0.24
N ASP A 112 -4.46 12.88 1.32
CA ASP A 112 -2.99 12.76 1.37
C ASP A 112 -2.53 11.36 1.02
N VAL A 113 -3.38 10.37 1.26
CA VAL A 113 -3.18 8.95 0.95
C VAL A 113 -4.52 8.31 0.62
N LEU A 114 -4.52 7.44 -0.36
CA LEU A 114 -5.65 6.58 -0.71
C LEU A 114 -5.37 5.19 -0.14
N SER A 115 -6.04 4.78 0.93
CA SER A 115 -6.02 3.43 1.48
C SER A 115 -7.45 2.86 1.41
N ARG A 116 -7.73 2.15 0.31
CA ARG A 116 -9.10 1.84 -0.10
C ARG A 116 -9.16 0.52 -0.88
N ASN A 117 -8.55 -0.54 -0.35
CA ASN A 117 -8.47 -1.84 -1.05
C ASN A 117 -8.27 -1.68 -2.57
N THR A 118 -7.31 -0.84 -2.95
CA THR A 118 -7.09 -0.48 -4.35
C THR A 118 -6.03 -1.39 -4.97
N THR A 119 -6.40 -2.11 -6.03
CA THR A 119 -5.49 -3.00 -6.74
C THR A 119 -4.38 -2.22 -7.42
N TRP A 120 -3.16 -2.61 -7.19
CA TRP A 120 -1.98 -2.11 -7.88
C TRP A 120 -1.90 -2.71 -9.28
N THR A 121 -2.12 -1.89 -10.29
CA THR A 121 -2.00 -2.29 -11.70
C THR A 121 -1.10 -1.32 -12.46
N ILE A 122 -0.47 -1.82 -13.53
CA ILE A 122 0.34 -0.97 -14.40
C ILE A 122 -0.47 0.19 -14.99
N GLY A 123 -1.72 -0.06 -15.39
CA GLY A 123 -2.61 0.97 -15.94
C GLY A 123 -2.88 2.09 -14.95
N ARG A 124 -3.05 1.78 -13.66
CA ARG A 124 -3.25 2.78 -12.61
C ARG A 124 -1.98 3.54 -12.29
N GLU A 125 -0.88 2.84 -12.08
CA GLU A 125 0.37 3.50 -11.71
C GLU A 125 0.98 4.29 -12.87
N ALA A 126 1.07 3.71 -14.06
CA ALA A 126 1.60 4.39 -15.23
C ALA A 126 0.65 5.47 -15.78
N GLY A 127 -0.67 5.20 -15.79
CA GLY A 127 -1.67 6.04 -16.48
C GLY A 127 -2.36 7.10 -15.63
N LEU A 128 -2.49 6.90 -14.31
CA LEU A 128 -3.31 7.78 -13.47
C LEU A 128 -2.52 8.78 -12.62
N GLY A 129 -1.18 8.83 -12.74
CA GLY A 129 -0.36 9.78 -11.99
C GLY A 129 -0.33 9.48 -10.49
N VAL A 130 -0.25 8.21 -10.12
CA VAL A 130 -0.16 7.74 -8.73
C VAL A 130 1.03 6.82 -8.55
N HIS A 131 1.47 6.63 -7.30
CA HIS A 131 2.40 5.58 -6.88
C HIS A 131 1.77 4.72 -5.81
N PHE A 132 2.01 3.43 -5.86
CA PHE A 132 1.63 2.52 -4.80
C PHE A 132 2.74 2.40 -3.77
N VAL A 133 2.36 2.31 -2.50
CA VAL A 133 3.28 2.23 -1.35
C VAL A 133 3.78 0.81 -1.14
N GLY A 134 2.89 -0.16 -1.24
CA GLY A 134 3.13 -1.57 -1.01
C GLY A 134 1.83 -2.35 -1.09
N THR A 135 1.90 -3.67 -0.95
CA THR A 135 0.72 -4.55 -0.96
C THR A 135 0.32 -4.90 0.46
N LEU A 136 -0.81 -4.38 0.94
CA LEU A 136 -1.35 -4.72 2.25
C LEU A 136 -2.06 -6.08 2.25
N PHE A 137 -2.65 -6.48 1.12
CA PHE A 137 -3.36 -7.73 1.01
C PHE A 137 -3.33 -8.26 -0.42
N TYR A 138 -3.05 -9.56 -0.59
CA TYR A 138 -3.16 -10.23 -1.89
C TYR A 138 -4.52 -10.89 -2.00
N ASP A 139 -5.38 -10.34 -2.83
CA ASP A 139 -6.70 -10.86 -3.13
C ASP A 139 -6.76 -11.45 -4.55
N GLY A 140 -7.93 -11.76 -4.99
CA GLY A 140 -8.25 -12.21 -6.35
C GLY A 140 -9.73 -12.12 -6.61
N GLN A 141 -10.10 -11.95 -7.87
CA GLN A 141 -11.50 -11.88 -8.28
C GLN A 141 -12.15 -13.25 -8.33
N GLY A 142 -13.34 -13.34 -7.77
CA GLY A 142 -14.18 -14.53 -7.80
C GLY A 142 -15.61 -14.24 -8.22
N PHE A 143 -16.45 -15.26 -8.14
CA PHE A 143 -17.87 -15.18 -8.46
C PHE A 143 -18.70 -15.77 -7.32
N MET A 144 -19.73 -15.06 -6.91
CA MET A 144 -20.75 -15.55 -5.99
C MET A 144 -22.04 -15.83 -6.75
N VAL A 145 -22.65 -16.98 -6.47
CA VAL A 145 -23.90 -17.44 -7.08
C VAL A 145 -24.91 -17.83 -6.00
N PRO A 146 -26.22 -17.83 -6.27
CA PRO A 146 -27.20 -18.38 -5.34
C PRO A 146 -26.91 -19.87 -5.06
N GLY A 147 -27.08 -20.31 -3.81
CA GLY A 147 -26.80 -21.68 -3.39
C GLY A 147 -27.58 -22.76 -4.16
N LYS A 148 -28.79 -22.41 -4.63
CA LYS A 148 -29.61 -23.22 -5.51
C LYS A 148 -29.19 -23.21 -6.98
N SER A 149 -28.16 -22.42 -7.34
CA SER A 149 -27.64 -22.36 -8.70
C SER A 149 -27.04 -23.69 -9.12
N ARG A 150 -27.19 -24.01 -10.41
CA ARG A 150 -26.52 -25.17 -11.02
C ARG A 150 -25.06 -24.87 -11.37
N ALA A 151 -24.64 -23.60 -11.38
CA ALA A 151 -23.27 -23.22 -11.67
C ALA A 151 -22.33 -23.70 -10.57
N LYS A 152 -21.31 -24.47 -10.95
CA LYS A 152 -20.24 -24.97 -10.05
C LYS A 152 -18.87 -24.44 -10.42
N LYS A 153 -18.72 -23.85 -11.60
CA LYS A 153 -17.52 -23.26 -12.15
C LYS A 153 -17.87 -22.04 -13.00
N VAL A 154 -16.89 -21.16 -13.24
CA VAL A 154 -17.11 -19.92 -14.00
C VAL A 154 -17.61 -20.19 -15.42
N ALA A 155 -17.19 -21.28 -16.05
CA ALA A 155 -17.66 -21.69 -17.37
C ALA A 155 -19.18 -21.91 -17.44
N ASP A 156 -19.83 -22.22 -16.32
CA ASP A 156 -21.29 -22.43 -16.26
C ASP A 156 -22.06 -21.11 -16.30
N LEU A 157 -21.37 -19.98 -16.24
CA LEU A 157 -21.93 -18.63 -16.33
C LEU A 157 -21.96 -18.07 -17.76
N LYS A 158 -21.69 -18.89 -18.78
CA LYS A 158 -21.80 -18.47 -20.19
C LYS A 158 -23.21 -18.01 -20.49
N GLY A 159 -23.34 -16.83 -21.12
CA GLY A 159 -24.62 -16.21 -21.43
C GLY A 159 -25.35 -15.60 -20.24
N ALA A 160 -24.79 -15.72 -19.02
CA ALA A 160 -25.44 -15.24 -17.82
C ALA A 160 -25.36 -13.71 -17.70
N LYS A 161 -26.31 -13.14 -16.97
CA LYS A 161 -26.27 -11.75 -16.49
C LYS A 161 -25.45 -11.73 -15.19
N ILE A 162 -24.39 -10.92 -15.16
CA ILE A 162 -23.41 -10.84 -14.06
C ILE A 162 -23.38 -9.41 -13.51
N CYS A 163 -23.68 -9.26 -12.22
CA CYS A 163 -23.56 -7.99 -11.52
C CYS A 163 -22.08 -7.68 -11.24
N VAL A 164 -21.65 -6.45 -11.54
CA VAL A 164 -20.28 -5.97 -11.31
C VAL A 164 -20.26 -4.47 -11.07
N THR A 165 -19.30 -4.00 -10.29
CA THR A 165 -19.12 -2.57 -10.05
C THR A 165 -18.30 -1.93 -11.17
N GLU A 166 -18.80 -0.87 -11.77
CA GLU A 166 -18.11 -0.14 -12.85
C GLU A 166 -16.81 0.51 -12.39
N ARG A 167 -15.87 0.74 -13.32
CA ARG A 167 -14.56 1.38 -13.10
C ARG A 167 -13.70 0.66 -12.05
N THR A 168 -13.84 -0.65 -12.00
CA THR A 168 -13.03 -1.55 -11.17
C THR A 168 -12.20 -2.49 -12.03
N THR A 169 -11.13 -3.07 -11.45
CA THR A 169 -10.44 -4.21 -12.06
C THR A 169 -11.37 -5.39 -12.26
N SER A 170 -12.41 -5.54 -11.43
CA SER A 170 -13.39 -6.62 -11.57
C SER A 170 -14.21 -6.51 -12.85
N GLU A 171 -14.54 -5.30 -13.31
CA GLU A 171 -15.18 -5.09 -14.62
C GLU A 171 -14.22 -5.42 -15.76
N GLU A 172 -12.98 -4.91 -15.70
CA GLU A 172 -11.94 -5.15 -16.71
C GLU A 172 -11.62 -6.66 -16.83
N ASN A 173 -11.31 -7.31 -15.71
CA ASN A 173 -10.98 -8.74 -15.67
C ASN A 173 -12.15 -9.63 -16.13
N LEU A 174 -13.38 -9.25 -15.82
CA LEU A 174 -14.58 -9.97 -16.30
C LEU A 174 -14.63 -9.95 -17.83
N ALA A 175 -14.42 -8.78 -18.43
CA ALA A 175 -14.40 -8.60 -19.88
C ALA A 175 -13.28 -9.42 -20.53
N ASP A 176 -12.06 -9.33 -19.98
CA ASP A 176 -10.88 -10.02 -20.48
C ASP A 176 -11.01 -11.55 -20.38
N TYR A 177 -11.46 -12.04 -19.22
CA TYR A 177 -11.57 -13.49 -18.99
C TYR A 177 -12.63 -14.14 -19.87
N PHE A 178 -13.82 -13.53 -20.01
CA PHE A 178 -14.87 -14.03 -20.86
C PHE A 178 -14.53 -13.83 -22.34
N GLY A 179 -13.93 -12.70 -22.69
CA GLY A 179 -13.49 -12.41 -24.07
C GLY A 179 -12.42 -13.39 -24.55
N SER A 180 -11.37 -13.63 -23.76
CA SER A 180 -10.30 -14.58 -24.10
C SER A 180 -10.80 -16.04 -24.18
N SER A 181 -11.86 -16.37 -23.43
CA SER A 181 -12.51 -17.69 -23.47
C SER A 181 -13.53 -17.82 -24.60
N GLY A 182 -13.83 -16.77 -25.36
CA GLY A 182 -14.87 -16.77 -26.39
C GLY A 182 -16.29 -16.87 -25.81
N TRP A 183 -16.50 -16.50 -24.56
CA TRP A 183 -17.78 -16.64 -23.88
C TRP A 183 -18.55 -15.32 -23.89
N ARG A 184 -19.86 -15.40 -24.16
CA ARG A 184 -20.75 -14.25 -24.01
C ARG A 184 -21.26 -14.15 -22.57
N TYR A 185 -21.55 -12.94 -22.12
CA TYR A 185 -22.23 -12.61 -20.88
C TYR A 185 -22.94 -11.26 -21.01
N GLN A 186 -23.75 -10.88 -20.02
CA GLN A 186 -24.36 -9.55 -19.91
C GLN A 186 -23.88 -8.92 -18.62
N ALA A 187 -23.16 -7.79 -18.71
CA ALA A 187 -22.74 -7.05 -17.53
C ALA A 187 -23.91 -6.20 -17.01
N GLU A 188 -24.26 -6.37 -15.74
CA GLU A 188 -25.13 -5.44 -15.00
C GLU A 188 -24.23 -4.52 -14.16
N LEU A 189 -23.99 -3.30 -14.68
CA LEU A 189 -23.11 -2.33 -14.06
C LEU A 189 -23.82 -1.59 -12.93
N SER A 190 -23.08 -1.30 -11.86
CA SER A 190 -23.54 -0.48 -10.75
C SER A 190 -22.43 0.46 -10.30
N LYS A 191 -22.79 1.64 -9.80
CA LYS A 191 -21.81 2.65 -9.35
C LYS A 191 -21.09 2.27 -8.06
N THR A 192 -21.75 1.48 -7.22
CA THR A 192 -21.22 1.03 -5.94
C THR A 192 -21.33 -0.48 -5.80
N MET A 193 -20.47 -1.06 -4.96
CA MET A 193 -20.56 -2.50 -4.65
C MET A 193 -21.83 -2.85 -3.88
N GLU A 194 -22.30 -1.95 -3.03
CA GLU A 194 -23.56 -2.12 -2.31
C GLU A 194 -24.74 -2.27 -3.29
N GLU A 195 -24.79 -1.42 -4.30
CA GLU A 195 -25.80 -1.51 -5.36
C GLU A 195 -25.68 -2.82 -6.15
N SER A 196 -24.44 -3.22 -6.56
CA SER A 196 -24.21 -4.49 -7.26
C SER A 196 -24.66 -5.68 -6.44
N SER A 197 -24.29 -5.72 -5.17
CA SER A 197 -24.65 -6.78 -4.23
C SER A 197 -26.18 -6.84 -4.00
N ARG A 198 -26.82 -5.69 -3.83
CA ARG A 198 -28.27 -5.62 -3.67
C ARG A 198 -29.04 -6.13 -4.88
N LYS A 199 -28.65 -5.73 -6.10
CA LYS A 199 -29.22 -6.27 -7.36
C LYS A 199 -29.05 -7.79 -7.45
N PHE A 200 -27.87 -8.29 -7.11
CA PHE A 200 -27.63 -9.74 -7.09
C PHE A 200 -28.54 -10.47 -6.07
N MET A 201 -28.65 -9.93 -4.85
CA MET A 201 -29.52 -10.51 -3.83
C MET A 201 -30.99 -10.44 -4.19
N ALA A 202 -31.42 -9.42 -4.94
CA ALA A 202 -32.76 -9.30 -5.50
C ALA A 202 -33.02 -10.29 -6.66
N GLY A 203 -32.01 -11.06 -7.11
CA GLY A 203 -32.15 -12.04 -8.18
C GLY A 203 -32.09 -11.43 -9.58
N GLU A 204 -31.66 -10.17 -9.72
CA GLU A 204 -31.52 -9.51 -11.02
C GLU A 204 -30.33 -10.03 -11.84
N CYS A 205 -29.36 -10.71 -11.19
CA CYS A 205 -28.19 -11.31 -11.81
C CYS A 205 -28.04 -12.77 -11.38
N ALA A 206 -27.56 -13.60 -12.30
CA ALA A 206 -27.23 -15.01 -12.03
C ALA A 206 -25.96 -15.16 -11.18
N ALA A 207 -25.05 -14.19 -11.24
CA ALA A 207 -23.82 -14.16 -10.47
C ALA A 207 -23.45 -12.71 -10.11
N PHE A 208 -22.65 -12.56 -9.05
CA PHE A 208 -22.00 -11.33 -8.67
C PHE A 208 -20.49 -11.55 -8.65
N THR A 209 -19.71 -10.66 -9.25
CA THR A 209 -18.26 -10.76 -9.29
C THR A 209 -17.59 -9.55 -8.61
N ALA A 210 -16.61 -9.84 -7.78
CA ALA A 210 -15.77 -8.89 -7.04
C ALA A 210 -14.56 -9.64 -6.47
N ASP A 211 -13.71 -8.92 -5.72
CA ASP A 211 -12.66 -9.53 -4.93
C ASP A 211 -13.22 -10.57 -3.96
N ARG A 212 -12.55 -11.68 -3.79
CA ARG A 212 -13.01 -12.81 -2.97
C ARG A 212 -13.24 -12.43 -1.51
N SER A 213 -12.38 -11.57 -0.95
CA SER A 213 -12.57 -11.05 0.40
C SER A 213 -13.88 -10.28 0.54
N ASN A 214 -14.22 -9.46 -0.46
CA ASN A 214 -15.48 -8.71 -0.48
C ASN A 214 -16.70 -9.65 -0.61
N LEU A 215 -16.61 -10.66 -1.50
CA LEU A 215 -17.66 -11.67 -1.63
C LEU A 215 -17.87 -12.42 -0.31
N ALA A 216 -16.79 -12.79 0.38
CA ALA A 216 -16.85 -13.46 1.68
C ALA A 216 -17.50 -12.57 2.75
N ALA A 217 -17.08 -11.31 2.85
CA ALA A 217 -17.64 -10.36 3.81
C ALA A 217 -19.14 -10.12 3.58
N ILE A 218 -19.55 -9.93 2.32
CA ILE A 218 -20.97 -9.78 1.94
C ILE A 218 -21.77 -11.03 2.29
N ARG A 219 -21.25 -12.21 1.96
CA ARG A 219 -21.89 -13.49 2.26
C ARG A 219 -22.11 -13.67 3.78
N LEU A 220 -21.14 -13.25 4.60
CA LEU A 220 -21.23 -13.32 6.06
C LEU A 220 -22.18 -12.29 6.66
N SER A 221 -22.40 -11.15 5.99
CA SER A 221 -23.27 -10.07 6.49
C SER A 221 -24.78 -10.34 6.26
N VAL A 222 -25.11 -11.32 5.39
CA VAL A 222 -26.50 -11.66 5.09
C VAL A 222 -26.94 -12.81 6.01
N PRO A 223 -28.11 -12.73 6.66
CA PRO A 223 -28.69 -13.87 7.37
C PRO A 223 -28.74 -15.10 6.44
N ASP A 224 -28.32 -16.25 6.94
CA ASP A 224 -28.21 -17.50 6.15
C ASP A 224 -27.32 -17.43 4.90
N GLY A 225 -26.54 -16.36 4.71
CA GLY A 225 -25.73 -16.15 3.50
C GLY A 225 -24.74 -17.27 3.20
N ALA A 226 -24.24 -17.96 4.24
CA ALA A 226 -23.38 -19.14 4.06
C ALA A 226 -24.12 -20.32 3.40
N ARG A 227 -25.44 -20.46 3.61
CA ARG A 227 -26.31 -21.46 2.99
C ARG A 227 -26.84 -20.99 1.64
N ASP A 228 -27.24 -19.72 1.58
CA ASP A 228 -27.99 -19.16 0.45
C ASP A 228 -27.10 -18.72 -0.72
N TYR A 229 -25.79 -18.53 -0.49
CA TYR A 229 -24.83 -18.11 -1.51
C TYR A 229 -23.55 -18.94 -1.49
N VAL A 230 -23.01 -19.23 -2.66
CA VAL A 230 -21.78 -20.00 -2.86
C VAL A 230 -20.78 -19.14 -3.64
N ILE A 231 -19.55 -19.03 -3.15
CA ILE A 231 -18.43 -18.46 -3.90
C ILE A 231 -17.82 -19.61 -4.71
N LEU A 232 -17.77 -19.45 -6.04
CA LEU A 232 -17.17 -20.45 -6.93
C LEU A 232 -15.66 -20.63 -6.62
N PRO A 233 -15.12 -21.83 -6.85
CA PRO A 233 -13.74 -22.13 -6.47
C PRO A 233 -12.71 -21.34 -7.28
N GLU A 234 -13.01 -21.02 -8.54
CA GLU A 234 -12.04 -20.34 -9.41
C GLU A 234 -11.81 -18.90 -9.01
N GLN A 235 -10.56 -18.48 -9.19
CA GLN A 235 -10.09 -17.11 -9.10
C GLN A 235 -9.56 -16.72 -10.48
N ILE A 236 -10.05 -15.61 -11.03
CA ILE A 236 -9.74 -15.21 -12.41
C ILE A 236 -8.66 -14.12 -12.49
N SER A 237 -8.25 -13.55 -11.37
CA SER A 237 -7.18 -12.53 -11.31
C SER A 237 -6.36 -12.63 -10.04
N LYS A 238 -5.27 -11.85 -10.01
CA LYS A 238 -4.53 -11.52 -8.79
C LYS A 238 -4.69 -10.05 -8.51
N GLU A 239 -5.13 -9.72 -7.31
CA GLU A 239 -5.44 -8.36 -6.89
C GLU A 239 -4.50 -7.96 -5.72
N PRO A 240 -3.28 -7.42 -5.99
CA PRO A 240 -2.44 -6.87 -4.96
C PRO A 240 -3.03 -5.53 -4.50
N LEU A 241 -3.70 -5.53 -3.34
CA LEU A 241 -4.38 -4.36 -2.79
C LEU A 241 -3.41 -3.55 -1.93
N GLY A 242 -3.35 -2.25 -2.15
CA GLY A 242 -2.45 -1.40 -1.38
C GLY A 242 -2.77 0.08 -1.43
N PRO A 243 -2.13 0.84 -0.50
CA PRO A 243 -2.28 2.29 -0.47
C PRO A 243 -1.57 2.94 -1.65
N ALA A 244 -2.13 4.06 -2.10
CA ALA A 244 -1.56 4.85 -3.18
C ALA A 244 -1.44 6.32 -2.77
N ILE A 245 -0.47 7.00 -3.36
CA ILE A 245 -0.23 8.43 -3.22
C ILE A 245 -0.19 9.11 -4.59
N LYS A 246 -0.28 10.43 -4.61
CA LYS A 246 -0.06 11.25 -5.80
C LYS A 246 1.40 11.12 -6.24
N ARG A 247 1.64 10.98 -7.55
CA ARG A 247 2.99 10.99 -8.12
C ARG A 247 3.63 12.38 -8.00
N GLY A 248 4.95 12.41 -7.82
CA GLY A 248 5.73 13.64 -7.73
C GLY A 248 5.95 14.14 -6.30
N ASP A 249 5.65 13.32 -5.29
CA ASP A 249 6.02 13.55 -3.89
C ASP A 249 6.81 12.32 -3.40
N GLU A 250 8.07 12.25 -3.82
CA GLU A 250 8.94 11.09 -3.57
C GLU A 250 9.30 10.95 -2.09
N GLU A 251 9.43 12.05 -1.35
CA GLU A 251 9.68 12.04 0.09
C GLU A 251 8.50 11.42 0.84
N TRP A 252 7.28 11.76 0.44
CA TRP A 252 6.06 11.16 0.99
C TRP A 252 5.98 9.68 0.66
N LEU A 253 6.32 9.28 -0.58
CA LEU A 253 6.39 7.87 -0.98
C LEU A 253 7.38 7.08 -0.14
N VAL A 254 8.60 7.61 0.03
CA VAL A 254 9.67 6.95 0.80
C VAL A 254 9.23 6.79 2.25
N LEU A 255 8.67 7.83 2.86
CA LEU A 255 8.18 7.75 4.24
C LEU A 255 7.09 6.68 4.40
N LEU A 256 6.08 6.67 3.54
CA LEU A 256 5.00 5.70 3.64
C LEU A 256 5.48 4.26 3.40
N LYS A 257 6.42 4.04 2.49
CA LYS A 257 7.07 2.74 2.29
C LYS A 257 7.78 2.27 3.55
N TRP A 258 8.51 3.15 4.23
CA TRP A 258 9.19 2.77 5.47
C TRP A 258 8.23 2.55 6.63
N ILE A 259 7.11 3.26 6.69
CA ILE A 259 6.02 2.96 7.64
C ILE A 259 5.46 1.55 7.38
N TYR A 260 5.16 1.21 6.12
CA TYR A 260 4.70 -0.12 5.72
C TYR A 260 5.74 -1.20 6.08
N PHE A 261 7.00 -1.03 5.70
CA PHE A 261 8.06 -2.00 6.02
C PHE A 261 8.30 -2.13 7.53
N ALA A 262 8.13 -1.05 8.29
CA ALA A 262 8.26 -1.08 9.74
C ALA A 262 7.22 -1.99 10.40
N THR A 263 5.97 -1.98 9.91
CA THR A 263 4.94 -2.89 10.45
C THR A 263 5.23 -4.36 10.14
N ILE A 264 5.75 -4.67 8.93
CA ILE A 264 6.14 -6.02 8.53
C ILE A 264 7.38 -6.48 9.29
N ALA A 265 8.43 -5.65 9.36
CA ALA A 265 9.65 -6.00 10.07
C ALA A 265 9.40 -6.24 11.57
N ALA A 266 8.47 -5.48 12.19
CA ALA A 266 8.07 -5.74 13.57
C ALA A 266 7.42 -7.12 13.72
N GLU A 267 6.59 -7.55 12.79
CA GLU A 267 6.01 -8.90 12.78
C GLU A 267 7.11 -9.96 12.64
N GLU A 268 8.00 -9.84 11.66
CA GLU A 268 9.12 -10.76 11.42
C GLU A 268 10.05 -10.89 12.64
N LEU A 269 10.25 -9.80 13.38
CA LEU A 269 11.02 -9.79 14.63
C LEU A 269 10.20 -10.26 15.84
N GLY A 270 8.92 -10.60 15.65
CA GLY A 270 7.99 -11.00 16.68
C GLY A 270 7.73 -9.90 17.71
N VAL A 271 7.79 -8.62 17.29
CA VAL A 271 7.51 -7.44 18.14
C VAL A 271 6.04 -7.07 17.97
N THR A 272 5.33 -7.05 19.08
CA THR A 272 3.90 -6.72 19.13
C THR A 272 3.64 -5.55 20.06
N SER A 273 2.46 -4.97 19.99
CA SER A 273 2.01 -3.92 20.92
C SER A 273 2.10 -4.36 22.38
N LYS A 274 1.93 -5.68 22.64
CA LYS A 274 1.95 -6.25 23.99
C LYS A 274 3.36 -6.51 24.53
N ASN A 275 4.33 -6.89 23.67
CA ASN A 275 5.66 -7.31 24.10
C ASN A 275 6.77 -6.29 23.79
N LEU A 276 6.48 -5.20 23.11
CA LEU A 276 7.44 -4.18 22.69
C LEU A 276 8.36 -3.74 23.84
N ARG A 277 7.80 -3.41 25.01
CA ARG A 277 8.57 -2.94 26.17
C ARG A 277 9.54 -4.00 26.68
N SER A 278 9.09 -5.23 26.85
CA SER A 278 9.93 -6.31 27.35
C SER A 278 11.04 -6.68 26.36
N LYS A 279 10.73 -6.74 25.07
CA LYS A 279 11.72 -7.05 24.03
C LYS A 279 12.78 -5.97 23.86
N THR A 280 12.43 -4.70 24.01
CA THR A 280 13.39 -3.58 23.88
C THR A 280 14.23 -3.35 25.14
N GLN A 281 13.83 -3.85 26.30
CA GLN A 281 14.63 -3.80 27.53
C GLN A 281 15.77 -4.81 27.54
N THR A 282 15.63 -5.94 26.84
CA THR A 282 16.70 -6.92 26.67
C THR A 282 17.62 -6.46 25.54
N LYS A 283 18.81 -5.92 25.90
CA LYS A 283 19.85 -5.48 24.93
C LYS A 283 20.45 -6.63 24.08
N THR A 284 19.77 -7.75 23.98
CA THR A 284 20.28 -8.99 23.34
C THR A 284 20.14 -8.98 21.82
N ASP A 285 19.25 -8.17 21.24
CA ASP A 285 19.10 -8.06 19.79
C ASP A 285 19.41 -6.63 19.31
N LEU A 286 20.63 -6.43 18.84
CA LEU A 286 21.07 -5.13 18.29
C LEU A 286 20.28 -4.70 17.06
N ARG A 287 19.70 -5.64 16.29
CA ARG A 287 18.86 -5.31 15.11
C ARG A 287 17.55 -4.71 15.57
N LEU A 288 16.95 -5.33 16.59
CA LEU A 288 15.71 -4.83 17.18
C LEU A 288 15.91 -3.45 17.82
N ALA A 289 17.00 -3.28 18.59
CA ALA A 289 17.29 -1.98 19.20
C ALA A 289 17.48 -0.87 18.15
N LYS A 290 18.23 -1.16 17.08
CA LYS A 290 18.42 -0.20 15.96
C LYS A 290 17.13 0.09 15.21
N PHE A 291 16.25 -0.87 15.10
CA PHE A 291 14.98 -0.75 14.39
C PHE A 291 13.95 0.07 15.18
N VAL A 292 13.83 -0.21 16.49
CA VAL A 292 12.80 0.41 17.34
C VAL A 292 13.28 1.74 17.95
N ASP A 293 14.54 1.78 18.37
CA ASP A 293 15.18 2.96 18.95
C ASP A 293 16.03 3.65 17.89
N ASP A 294 15.36 4.13 16.84
CA ASP A 294 15.98 5.03 15.90
C ASP A 294 16.63 6.18 16.68
N SER A 295 17.97 6.26 16.63
CA SER A 295 18.77 7.31 17.27
C SER A 295 18.49 8.74 16.72
N GLY A 296 17.44 8.87 15.91
CA GLY A 296 17.00 10.09 15.28
C GLY A 296 17.62 10.37 13.92
N ALA A 297 18.64 9.62 13.50
CA ALA A 297 19.30 9.85 12.21
C ALA A 297 18.35 9.57 11.01
N PHE A 298 17.71 8.42 11.00
CA PHE A 298 16.74 8.06 9.96
C PHE A 298 15.43 8.85 10.09
N ALA A 299 14.95 9.05 11.31
CA ALA A 299 13.79 9.89 11.57
C ALA A 299 13.97 11.30 10.98
N LYS A 300 15.14 11.91 11.19
CA LYS A 300 15.48 13.22 10.61
C LYS A 300 15.48 13.19 9.08
N GLN A 301 16.02 12.13 8.46
CA GLN A 301 16.02 11.97 7.00
C GLN A 301 14.61 11.79 6.43
N LEU A 302 13.74 11.10 7.18
CA LEU A 302 12.34 10.91 6.81
C LEU A 302 11.43 12.10 7.19
N GLY A 303 11.96 13.11 7.87
CA GLY A 303 11.21 14.28 8.31
C GLY A 303 10.18 14.00 9.43
N VAL A 304 10.41 12.98 10.25
CA VAL A 304 9.55 12.60 11.38
C VAL A 304 10.29 12.62 12.71
N ASN A 305 9.58 12.52 13.83
CA ASN A 305 10.20 12.51 15.15
C ASN A 305 10.83 11.16 15.48
N PRO A 306 11.97 11.13 16.21
CA PRO A 306 12.57 9.89 16.71
C PRO A 306 11.57 8.99 17.43
N GLY A 307 11.77 7.67 17.35
CA GLY A 307 10.88 6.69 17.97
C GLY A 307 9.52 6.52 17.25
N TRP A 308 9.41 6.92 16.01
CA TRP A 308 8.18 6.78 15.20
C TRP A 308 7.75 5.33 15.04
N VAL A 309 8.69 4.39 14.86
CA VAL A 309 8.40 2.95 14.79
C VAL A 309 7.78 2.46 16.10
N ARG A 310 8.40 2.81 17.24
CA ARG A 310 7.88 2.45 18.57
C ARG A 310 6.43 2.91 18.74
N ARG A 311 6.16 4.19 18.41
CA ARG A 311 4.80 4.75 18.52
C ARG A 311 3.79 4.03 17.63
N ILE A 312 4.16 3.64 16.41
CA ILE A 312 3.28 2.85 15.54
C ILE A 312 2.92 1.52 16.22
N ILE A 313 3.93 0.77 16.68
CA ILE A 313 3.70 -0.55 17.27
C ILE A 313 2.90 -0.46 18.58
N GLU A 314 3.13 0.58 19.39
CA GLU A 314 2.38 0.79 20.63
C GLU A 314 0.91 1.14 20.38
N SER A 315 0.62 1.96 19.36
CA SER A 315 -0.75 2.49 19.13
C SER A 315 -1.56 1.69 18.13
N VAL A 316 -0.90 1.08 17.12
CA VAL A 316 -1.58 0.37 16.02
C VAL A 316 -1.25 -1.11 16.01
N GLY A 317 -0.04 -1.48 16.42
CA GLY A 317 0.48 -2.85 16.33
C GLY A 317 1.36 -3.08 15.10
N ASN A 318 1.88 -4.30 14.96
CA ASN A 318 2.57 -4.77 13.77
C ASN A 318 1.58 -5.21 12.68
N TYR A 319 2.09 -5.60 11.49
CA TYR A 319 1.23 -6.01 10.37
C TYR A 319 0.34 -7.23 10.74
N GLY A 320 0.88 -8.25 11.42
CA GLY A 320 0.11 -9.41 11.84
C GLY A 320 -1.02 -9.05 12.81
N GLU A 321 -0.77 -8.14 13.78
CA GLU A 321 -1.83 -7.66 14.69
C GLU A 321 -2.93 -6.88 13.92
N MET A 322 -2.53 -6.07 12.92
CA MET A 322 -3.47 -5.38 12.05
C MET A 322 -4.29 -6.36 11.22
N PHE A 323 -3.64 -7.40 10.66
CA PHE A 323 -4.28 -8.43 9.86
C PHE A 323 -5.28 -9.25 10.68
N GLU A 324 -4.83 -9.86 11.79
CA GLU A 324 -5.66 -10.70 12.65
C GLU A 324 -6.90 -9.97 13.19
N ARG A 325 -6.76 -8.71 13.55
CA ARG A 325 -7.86 -7.89 14.06
C ARG A 325 -8.94 -7.60 13.02
N ASN A 326 -8.58 -7.59 11.72
CA ASN A 326 -9.46 -7.11 10.66
C ASN A 326 -9.90 -8.20 9.67
N LEU A 327 -9.04 -9.18 9.40
CA LEU A 327 -9.21 -10.19 8.34
C LEU A 327 -8.95 -11.62 8.80
N GLY A 328 -8.39 -11.81 10.02
CA GLY A 328 -8.12 -13.10 10.63
C GLY A 328 -9.35 -13.82 11.16
#